data_3a80e1b0ea86fcb17ccb22b80a0c6f95
#
_entry.id   3a80e1b0ea86fcb17ccb22b80a0c6f95
#
_cell.length_a   1.000
_cell.length_b   1.000
_cell.length_c   1.000
_cell.angle_alpha   90.00
_cell.angle_beta   90.00
_cell.angle_gamma   90.00
#
_symmetry.space_group_name_H-M   'P 1'
#
loop_
_entity.id
_entity.type
_entity.pdbx_description
1 polymer ?
#
loop_
_entity_poly.entity_id
_entity_poly.type
_entity_poly.pdbx_seq_one_letter_code
_entity_poly.pdbx_strand_id
1 'polypeptide(L)'
;MRHFLSFIILLQVLISGCTSQLRYSGNPLFPGWYADPEGTVYNGIFWIFPTYSAPYNDQVFFDAFSSDDLTNWKRHERIMDTGAVEWAEKAMWAPSVIERDGKFFLFFGANDIQSDDETGGIGIGVADSPEGPYRDYLGKPLIDKFHNGAQPIDQFVFEDSDGKLYLIYGGWRHCNIVRLKDDLTGIEPLTDGTLFREITPEGYVEGPFMFIRNGKYYFMWSEGGWTGPDYCVAYAISDSLSGPFERVGKVLQQDTSIASGAGHHSVIRIPGTESYYIVYHRRPVGQTNRNSREVCIEKMEFDEKGFIKPVAITREGVPARKAR
;
A
#
# COMPACT_ATOMS: atom_id res chain seq x y z
N MET A 1 4.70 -21.46 -85.30
CA MET A 1 4.19 -21.84 -83.98
C MET A 1 5.09 -21.20 -82.92
N ARG A 2 4.61 -20.14 -82.26
CA ARG A 2 5.34 -19.41 -81.19
C ARG A 2 4.69 -19.78 -79.90
N HIS A 3 5.41 -20.43 -78.97
CA HIS A 3 4.95 -20.73 -77.62
C HIS A 3 5.25 -19.52 -76.72
N PHE A 4 4.16 -18.90 -76.16
CA PHE A 4 4.26 -17.92 -75.06
C PHE A 4 4.30 -18.69 -73.78
N LEU A 5 5.42 -18.61 -73.05
CA LEU A 5 5.51 -19.02 -71.62
C LEU A 5 5.08 -17.83 -70.74
N SER A 6 3.96 -17.96 -70.07
CA SER A 6 3.51 -17.01 -69.02
C SER A 6 4.19 -17.41 -67.74
N PHE A 7 5.05 -16.51 -67.23
CA PHE A 7 5.60 -16.56 -65.84
C PHE A 7 4.60 -15.97 -64.88
N ILE A 8 4.04 -16.79 -63.99
CA ILE A 8 3.26 -16.32 -62.84
C ILE A 8 4.24 -16.06 -61.72
N ILE A 9 4.46 -14.77 -61.34
CA ILE A 9 5.22 -14.37 -60.17
C ILE A 9 4.26 -14.43 -58.97
N LEU A 10 4.45 -15.41 -58.10
CA LEU A 10 3.74 -15.53 -56.82
C LEU A 10 4.37 -14.57 -55.82
N LEU A 11 3.72 -13.45 -55.54
CA LEU A 11 4.15 -12.46 -54.54
C LEU A 11 3.75 -13.01 -53.13
N GLN A 12 4.69 -13.60 -52.39
CA GLN A 12 4.48 -13.97 -51.00
C GLN A 12 4.56 -12.71 -50.14
N VAL A 13 3.41 -12.22 -49.69
CA VAL A 13 3.33 -11.17 -48.70
C VAL A 13 3.65 -11.81 -47.34
N LEU A 14 4.86 -11.61 -46.84
CA LEU A 14 5.23 -11.91 -45.47
C LEU A 14 4.52 -10.91 -44.55
N ILE A 15 3.39 -11.30 -43.96
CA ILE A 15 2.76 -10.59 -42.86
C ILE A 15 3.61 -10.89 -41.62
N SER A 16 4.58 -10.03 -41.33
CA SER A 16 5.24 -10.00 -40.03
C SER A 16 4.22 -9.53 -38.99
N GLY A 17 3.50 -10.48 -38.42
CA GLY A 17 2.68 -10.25 -37.25
C GLY A 17 3.60 -9.85 -36.09
N CYS A 18 3.67 -8.57 -35.76
CA CYS A 18 4.30 -8.10 -34.54
C CYS A 18 3.42 -8.56 -33.38
N THR A 19 3.63 -9.77 -32.87
CA THR A 19 3.08 -10.19 -31.58
C THR A 19 3.81 -9.39 -30.53
N SER A 20 3.20 -8.31 -30.02
CA SER A 20 3.70 -7.63 -28.83
C SER A 20 3.69 -8.64 -27.69
N GLN A 21 4.87 -9.12 -27.31
CA GLN A 21 5.01 -9.99 -26.16
C GLN A 21 4.52 -9.22 -24.93
N LEU A 22 3.55 -9.77 -24.20
CA LEU A 22 3.07 -9.20 -22.96
C LEU A 22 4.25 -9.03 -22.01
N ARG A 23 4.50 -7.80 -21.59
CA ARG A 23 5.54 -7.49 -20.61
C ARG A 23 4.90 -7.51 -19.23
N TYR A 24 5.51 -8.19 -18.28
CA TYR A 24 5.08 -8.29 -16.89
C TYR A 24 5.94 -7.42 -15.99
N SER A 25 5.37 -7.02 -14.83
CA SER A 25 6.05 -6.19 -13.84
C SER A 25 7.29 -6.88 -13.25
N GLY A 26 7.25 -8.19 -13.13
CA GLY A 26 8.11 -8.92 -12.24
C GLY A 26 7.71 -8.72 -10.77
N ASN A 27 8.15 -9.64 -9.92
CA ASN A 27 8.11 -9.53 -8.46
C ASN A 27 9.48 -9.96 -7.92
N PRO A 28 10.25 -9.04 -7.30
CA PRO A 28 9.86 -7.70 -6.83
C PRO A 28 9.70 -6.67 -7.97
N LEU A 29 8.91 -5.61 -7.68
CA LEU A 29 8.66 -4.50 -8.61
C LEU A 29 9.91 -3.68 -8.92
N PHE A 30 10.79 -3.55 -7.96
CA PHE A 30 12.03 -2.79 -8.06
C PHE A 30 13.08 -3.36 -7.09
N PRO A 31 14.39 -3.13 -7.34
CA PRO A 31 15.45 -3.64 -6.48
C PRO A 31 15.50 -2.90 -5.13
N GLY A 32 16.04 -3.57 -4.12
CA GLY A 32 16.22 -3.06 -2.76
C GLY A 32 15.28 -3.73 -1.76
N TRP A 33 15.52 -3.48 -0.48
CA TRP A 33 14.69 -3.99 0.60
C TRP A 33 13.73 -2.91 1.04
N TYR A 34 12.46 -3.12 0.74
CA TYR A 34 11.36 -2.23 1.07
C TYR A 34 10.17 -3.02 1.59
N ALA A 35 9.40 -2.40 2.47
CA ALA A 35 8.27 -3.01 3.14
C ALA A 35 7.07 -2.06 3.23
N ASP A 36 5.97 -2.53 3.76
CA ASP A 36 4.80 -1.74 4.15
C ASP A 36 4.36 -0.76 3.04
N PRO A 37 4.15 -1.27 1.79
CA PRO A 37 3.95 -0.38 0.65
C PRO A 37 2.54 0.17 0.59
N GLU A 38 2.41 1.49 0.44
CA GLU A 38 1.18 2.09 -0.05
C GLU A 38 1.26 2.35 -1.55
N GLY A 39 0.33 1.77 -2.31
CA GLY A 39 0.18 1.95 -3.74
C GLY A 39 -1.04 2.78 -4.08
N THR A 40 -0.88 3.77 -4.97
CA THR A 40 -1.96 4.66 -5.39
C THR A 40 -1.77 5.14 -6.83
N VAL A 41 -2.72 5.94 -7.34
CA VAL A 41 -2.65 6.58 -8.66
C VAL A 41 -2.88 8.07 -8.54
N TYR A 42 -1.88 8.88 -8.92
CA TYR A 42 -2.02 10.33 -9.06
C TYR A 42 -1.78 10.74 -10.50
N ASN A 43 -2.69 11.51 -11.07
CA ASN A 43 -2.59 12.06 -12.44
C ASN A 43 -2.31 10.99 -13.53
N GLY A 44 -2.79 9.74 -13.30
CA GLY A 44 -2.61 8.61 -14.23
C GLY A 44 -1.21 7.98 -14.17
N ILE A 45 -0.46 8.23 -13.10
CA ILE A 45 0.82 7.61 -12.77
C ILE A 45 0.62 6.75 -11.53
N PHE A 46 1.13 5.52 -11.54
CA PHE A 46 1.18 4.66 -10.38
C PHE A 46 2.31 5.11 -9.45
N TRP A 47 2.02 5.17 -8.17
CA TRP A 47 2.97 5.49 -7.11
C TRP A 47 3.00 4.38 -6.06
N ILE A 48 4.18 4.12 -5.53
CA ILE A 48 4.37 3.26 -4.37
C ILE A 48 5.26 4.02 -3.38
N PHE A 49 4.78 4.09 -2.14
CA PHE A 49 5.45 4.69 -0.99
C PHE A 49 5.74 3.59 0.03
N PRO A 50 6.95 3.06 0.10
CA PRO A 50 7.31 1.99 1.01
C PRO A 50 8.14 2.47 2.19
N THR A 51 8.20 1.66 3.24
CA THR A 51 9.23 1.74 4.29
C THR A 51 10.57 1.23 3.74
N TYR A 52 11.67 1.93 4.00
CA TYR A 52 13.01 1.37 3.80
C TYR A 52 13.26 0.25 4.80
N SER A 53 13.41 -0.98 4.33
CA SER A 53 13.48 -2.17 5.19
C SER A 53 14.91 -2.47 5.63
N ALA A 54 15.27 -1.93 6.80
CA ALA A 54 16.59 -1.99 7.42
C ALA A 54 16.47 -2.15 8.94
N PRO A 55 17.56 -2.25 9.73
CA PRO A 55 17.48 -2.05 11.18
C PRO A 55 16.84 -0.70 11.54
N TYR A 56 16.10 -0.64 12.62
CA TYR A 56 15.27 0.53 12.99
C TYR A 56 16.03 1.87 13.02
N ASN A 57 17.28 1.86 13.48
CA ASN A 57 18.11 3.06 13.51
C ASN A 57 18.53 3.56 12.11
N ASP A 58 18.41 2.73 11.09
CA ASP A 58 18.75 3.06 9.70
C ASP A 58 17.52 3.46 8.89
N GLN A 59 16.31 3.27 9.45
CA GLN A 59 15.03 3.64 8.86
C GLN A 59 14.74 5.12 9.13
N VAL A 60 15.48 6.00 8.49
CA VAL A 60 15.52 7.45 8.73
C VAL A 60 15.05 8.26 7.53
N PHE A 61 14.47 7.62 6.51
CA PHE A 61 13.96 8.27 5.31
C PHE A 61 12.91 7.43 4.59
N PHE A 62 12.17 8.08 3.71
CA PHE A 62 11.32 7.45 2.71
C PHE A 62 11.84 7.72 1.30
N ASP A 63 11.76 6.70 0.45
CA ASP A 63 11.79 6.81 -1.00
C ASP A 63 10.38 6.66 -1.55
N ALA A 64 10.16 7.09 -2.79
CA ALA A 64 8.96 6.77 -3.55
C ALA A 64 9.32 6.17 -4.90
N PHE A 65 8.38 5.45 -5.48
CA PHE A 65 8.53 4.87 -6.82
C PHE A 65 7.34 5.23 -7.68
N SER A 66 7.58 5.63 -8.93
CA SER A 66 6.53 5.92 -9.88
C SER A 66 6.65 5.10 -11.16
N SER A 67 5.52 4.79 -11.78
CA SER A 67 5.44 4.04 -13.04
C SER A 67 4.26 4.47 -13.90
N ASP A 68 4.47 4.56 -15.19
CA ASP A 68 3.40 4.78 -16.17
C ASP A 68 2.63 3.48 -16.51
N ASP A 69 3.20 2.31 -16.21
CA ASP A 69 2.75 1.05 -16.80
C ASP A 69 2.87 -0.18 -15.89
N LEU A 70 3.18 -0.01 -14.61
CA LEU A 70 3.42 -1.06 -13.60
C LEU A 70 4.68 -1.91 -13.84
N THR A 71 5.44 -1.69 -14.92
CA THR A 71 6.60 -2.54 -15.26
C THR A 71 7.93 -1.81 -15.20
N ASN A 72 7.95 -0.50 -15.41
CA ASN A 72 9.13 0.32 -15.29
C ASN A 72 8.94 1.31 -14.15
N TRP A 73 9.78 1.20 -13.12
CA TRP A 73 9.69 2.02 -11.93
C TRP A 73 10.85 3.01 -11.86
N LYS A 74 10.52 4.27 -11.67
CA LYS A 74 11.47 5.35 -11.38
C LYS A 74 11.50 5.55 -9.88
N ARG A 75 12.69 5.45 -9.28
CA ARG A 75 12.91 5.79 -7.86
C ARG A 75 13.06 7.29 -7.69
N HIS A 76 12.41 7.82 -6.66
CA HIS A 76 12.57 9.17 -6.13
C HIS A 76 13.21 9.03 -4.75
N GLU A 77 14.46 9.43 -4.64
CA GLU A 77 15.26 9.21 -3.44
C GLU A 77 14.97 10.23 -2.36
N ARG A 78 14.82 9.76 -1.12
CA ARG A 78 14.70 10.59 0.08
C ARG A 78 13.66 11.69 -0.08
N ILE A 79 12.43 11.29 -0.40
CA ILE A 79 11.31 12.23 -0.50
C ILE A 79 11.00 12.91 0.82
N MET A 80 11.38 12.30 1.96
CA MET A 80 11.34 12.80 3.32
C MET A 80 12.39 12.08 4.16
N ASP A 81 13.01 12.75 5.13
CA ASP A 81 13.92 12.12 6.09
C ASP A 81 13.82 12.78 7.49
N THR A 82 14.51 12.21 8.48
CA THR A 82 14.55 12.73 9.86
C THR A 82 15.09 14.14 9.97
N GLY A 83 15.89 14.61 8.99
CA GLY A 83 16.35 16.00 8.94
C GLY A 83 15.24 17.02 8.70
N ALA A 84 14.11 16.57 8.13
CA ALA A 84 12.91 17.40 7.93
C ALA A 84 11.91 17.34 9.09
N VAL A 85 12.17 16.52 10.15
CA VAL A 85 11.23 16.24 11.25
C VAL A 85 11.98 16.27 12.57
N GLU A 86 11.88 17.35 13.34
CA GLU A 86 12.67 17.56 14.57
C GLU A 86 12.45 16.49 15.64
N TRP A 87 11.26 15.89 15.72
CA TRP A 87 10.89 14.90 16.73
C TRP A 87 11.16 13.45 16.31
N ALA A 88 11.44 13.18 15.01
CA ALA A 88 11.69 11.83 14.50
C ALA A 88 13.19 11.55 14.39
N GLU A 89 13.64 10.46 15.00
CA GLU A 89 15.06 10.05 15.02
C GLU A 89 15.31 8.76 14.24
N LYS A 90 14.31 7.85 14.18
CA LYS A 90 14.44 6.50 13.62
C LYS A 90 13.06 5.90 13.30
N ALA A 91 13.08 4.67 12.77
CA ALA A 91 11.88 3.86 12.59
C ALA A 91 10.75 4.62 11.87
N MET A 92 11.11 5.29 10.75
CA MET A 92 10.13 5.92 9.87
C MET A 92 9.43 4.84 9.06
N TRP A 93 8.11 4.62 9.32
CA TRP A 93 7.37 3.45 8.86
C TRP A 93 6.07 3.76 8.15
N ALA A 94 5.69 2.80 7.28
CA ALA A 94 4.37 2.62 6.69
C ALA A 94 3.74 3.93 6.16
N PRO A 95 4.41 4.61 5.21
CA PRO A 95 3.91 5.88 4.71
C PRO A 95 2.55 5.69 4.03
N SER A 96 1.60 6.62 4.32
CA SER A 96 0.31 6.71 3.65
C SER A 96 0.15 8.12 3.08
N VAL A 97 -0.15 8.24 1.80
CA VAL A 97 -0.15 9.53 1.09
C VAL A 97 -1.53 9.86 0.53
N ILE A 98 -1.97 11.09 0.75
CA ILE A 98 -3.21 11.62 0.16
C ILE A 98 -2.96 12.97 -0.52
N GLU A 99 -3.63 13.21 -1.65
CA GLU A 99 -3.70 14.52 -2.28
C GLU A 99 -4.91 15.30 -1.73
N ARG A 100 -4.68 16.52 -1.26
CA ARG A 100 -5.73 17.43 -0.81
C ARG A 100 -5.38 18.87 -1.22
N ASP A 101 -6.31 19.54 -1.90
CA ASP A 101 -6.17 20.95 -2.31
C ASP A 101 -4.88 21.25 -3.09
N GLY A 102 -4.47 20.30 -3.95
CA GLY A 102 -3.26 20.41 -4.77
C GLY A 102 -1.95 20.24 -4.02
N LYS A 103 -2.00 19.72 -2.79
CA LYS A 103 -0.84 19.32 -1.98
C LYS A 103 -0.90 17.84 -1.65
N PHE A 104 0.26 17.26 -1.35
CA PHE A 104 0.40 15.88 -0.95
C PHE A 104 0.76 15.81 0.53
N PHE A 105 0.02 15.00 1.29
CA PHE A 105 0.24 14.80 2.71
C PHE A 105 0.65 13.36 2.94
N LEU A 106 1.85 13.17 3.51
CA LEU A 106 2.43 11.87 3.83
C LEU A 106 2.31 11.65 5.33
N PHE A 107 1.48 10.69 5.73
CA PHE A 107 1.37 10.22 7.10
C PHE A 107 2.39 9.13 7.34
N PHE A 108 3.05 9.12 8.49
CA PHE A 108 4.12 8.16 8.81
C PHE A 108 4.21 7.89 10.29
N GLY A 109 4.56 6.66 10.66
CA GLY A 109 4.99 6.32 12.01
C GLY A 109 6.46 6.66 12.22
N ALA A 110 6.87 7.04 13.44
CA ALA A 110 8.27 7.20 13.79
C ALA A 110 8.57 6.90 15.26
N ASN A 111 9.84 6.54 15.52
CA ASN A 111 10.49 6.30 16.80
C ASN A 111 10.11 4.99 17.50
N ASP A 112 9.12 4.22 17.02
CA ASP A 112 8.73 2.93 17.62
C ASP A 112 8.46 3.05 19.13
N ILE A 113 7.60 3.98 19.54
CA ILE A 113 7.31 4.20 20.96
C ILE A 113 6.69 2.97 21.62
N GLN A 114 7.14 2.68 22.84
CA GLN A 114 6.71 1.53 23.65
C GLN A 114 5.87 1.97 24.85
N SER A 115 5.78 3.29 25.09
CA SER A 115 4.98 3.91 26.17
C SER A 115 4.60 5.34 25.82
N ASP A 116 3.64 5.90 26.55
CA ASP A 116 3.19 7.29 26.41
C ASP A 116 4.21 8.35 26.87
N ASP A 117 5.30 7.93 27.51
CA ASP A 117 6.37 8.80 27.97
C ASP A 117 7.47 9.01 26.92
N GLU A 118 7.41 8.27 25.82
CA GLU A 118 8.38 8.36 24.72
C GLU A 118 7.93 9.34 23.65
N THR A 119 8.89 10.04 23.02
CA THR A 119 8.61 10.92 21.88
C THR A 119 8.49 10.12 20.60
N GLY A 120 7.38 10.23 19.88
CA GLY A 120 7.15 9.53 18.63
C GLY A 120 5.67 9.34 18.31
N GLY A 121 5.35 8.42 17.43
CA GLY A 121 3.99 8.12 16.98
C GLY A 121 3.76 8.48 15.52
N ILE A 122 2.54 8.92 15.17
CA ILE A 122 2.13 9.21 13.79
C ILE A 122 2.28 10.70 13.49
N GLY A 123 3.08 11.06 12.49
CA GLY A 123 3.26 12.42 11.99
C GLY A 123 2.71 12.64 10.59
N ILE A 124 2.78 13.89 10.12
CA ILE A 124 2.35 14.29 8.78
C ILE A 124 3.43 15.14 8.13
N GLY A 125 3.86 14.75 6.93
CA GLY A 125 4.66 15.58 6.03
C GLY A 125 3.79 16.21 4.95
N VAL A 126 4.18 17.37 4.42
CA VAL A 126 3.50 18.05 3.30
C VAL A 126 4.47 18.40 2.18
N ALA A 127 4.04 18.22 0.93
CA ALA A 127 4.77 18.59 -0.28
C ALA A 127 3.83 19.14 -1.36
N ASP A 128 4.41 19.77 -2.39
CA ASP A 128 3.67 20.27 -3.56
C ASP A 128 3.56 19.21 -4.68
N SER A 129 4.26 18.09 -4.54
CA SER A 129 4.22 16.96 -5.49
C SER A 129 4.45 15.62 -4.79
N PRO A 130 4.00 14.49 -5.36
CA PRO A 130 4.12 13.19 -4.70
C PRO A 130 5.55 12.72 -4.51
N GLU A 131 6.50 13.17 -5.35
CA GLU A 131 7.93 12.92 -5.19
C GLU A 131 8.62 13.80 -4.13
N GLY A 132 7.87 14.66 -3.42
CA GLY A 132 8.44 15.55 -2.41
C GLY A 132 9.21 16.75 -2.97
N PRO A 133 10.16 17.35 -2.19
CA PRO A 133 10.47 16.96 -0.83
C PRO A 133 9.36 17.28 0.16
N TYR A 134 9.07 16.34 1.05
CA TYR A 134 8.13 16.54 2.14
C TYR A 134 8.84 17.22 3.32
N ARG A 135 8.11 18.08 4.03
CA ARG A 135 8.53 18.73 5.27
C ARG A 135 7.49 18.48 6.35
N ASP A 136 7.89 18.47 7.60
CA ASP A 136 6.98 18.30 8.73
C ASP A 136 5.86 19.35 8.66
N TYR A 137 4.61 18.89 8.75
CA TYR A 137 3.44 19.75 8.63
C TYR A 137 3.02 20.34 9.98
N LEU A 138 3.16 19.57 11.07
CA LEU A 138 2.65 19.94 12.37
C LEU A 138 3.73 20.37 13.38
N GLY A 139 5.01 20.03 13.14
CA GLY A 139 6.11 20.20 14.08
C GLY A 139 6.05 19.27 15.31
N LYS A 140 5.14 18.29 15.28
CA LYS A 140 4.90 17.31 16.35
C LYS A 140 4.09 16.14 15.80
N PRO A 141 4.05 14.98 16.47
CA PRO A 141 3.15 13.90 16.09
C PRO A 141 1.67 14.35 16.14
N LEU A 142 0.86 13.84 15.22
CA LEU A 142 -0.60 13.94 15.25
C LEU A 142 -1.19 13.03 16.32
N ILE A 143 -0.67 11.81 16.43
CA ILE A 143 -1.02 10.82 17.46
C ILE A 143 0.28 10.43 18.16
N ASP A 144 0.44 10.84 19.41
CA ASP A 144 1.66 10.71 20.21
C ASP A 144 1.52 9.72 21.37
N LYS A 145 0.36 9.05 21.50
CA LYS A 145 0.02 8.16 22.62
C LYS A 145 -0.74 6.95 22.18
N PHE A 146 -0.76 5.95 23.06
CA PHE A 146 -1.60 4.77 22.92
C PHE A 146 -3.05 5.12 23.21
N HIS A 147 -3.95 4.71 22.33
CA HIS A 147 -5.40 4.79 22.55
C HIS A 147 -5.99 3.39 22.33
N ASN A 148 -6.87 2.94 23.24
CA ASN A 148 -7.46 1.60 23.21
C ASN A 148 -6.43 0.46 23.06
N GLY A 149 -5.19 0.66 23.57
CA GLY A 149 -4.10 -0.32 23.47
C GLY A 149 -3.34 -0.34 22.15
N ALA A 150 -3.74 0.44 21.16
CA ALA A 150 -3.06 0.51 19.85
C ALA A 150 -1.77 1.32 19.94
N GLN A 151 -0.65 0.72 19.55
CA GLN A 151 0.57 1.45 19.25
C GLN A 151 0.30 2.40 18.08
N PRO A 152 0.71 3.68 18.13
CA PRO A 152 0.46 4.63 17.05
C PRO A 152 1.45 4.43 15.88
N ILE A 153 1.19 3.39 15.08
CA ILE A 153 1.92 3.00 13.87
C ILE A 153 0.94 2.54 12.79
N ASP A 154 1.46 2.25 11.61
CA ASP A 154 0.75 1.59 10.50
C ASP A 154 -0.53 2.31 10.12
N GLN A 155 -0.42 3.60 9.94
CA GLN A 155 -1.52 4.47 9.60
C GLN A 155 -1.91 4.37 8.13
N PHE A 156 -3.19 4.38 7.88
CA PHE A 156 -3.79 4.52 6.55
C PHE A 156 -4.80 5.66 6.55
N VAL A 157 -4.66 6.58 5.61
CA VAL A 157 -5.62 7.68 5.42
C VAL A 157 -6.70 7.24 4.45
N PHE A 158 -7.94 7.26 4.91
CA PHE A 158 -9.11 6.83 4.17
C PHE A 158 -10.04 8.03 3.90
N GLU A 159 -10.38 8.25 2.63
CA GLU A 159 -11.42 9.20 2.24
C GLU A 159 -12.74 8.44 2.03
N ASP A 160 -13.76 8.80 2.82
CA ASP A 160 -15.09 8.22 2.69
C ASP A 160 -15.86 8.85 1.52
N SER A 161 -16.95 8.23 1.12
CA SER A 161 -17.83 8.65 0.02
C SER A 161 -18.40 10.05 0.18
N ASP A 162 -18.44 10.60 1.39
CA ASP A 162 -18.87 11.98 1.69
C ASP A 162 -17.71 13.00 1.67
N GLY A 163 -16.49 12.56 1.30
CA GLY A 163 -15.29 13.38 1.23
C GLY A 163 -14.62 13.68 2.57
N LYS A 164 -15.08 13.06 3.65
CA LYS A 164 -14.43 13.16 4.95
C LYS A 164 -13.24 12.23 5.05
N LEU A 165 -12.21 12.69 5.73
CA LEU A 165 -10.98 11.95 5.93
C LEU A 165 -10.95 11.28 7.30
N TYR A 166 -10.49 10.05 7.30
CA TYR A 166 -10.29 9.25 8.49
C TYR A 166 -8.87 8.69 8.51
N LEU A 167 -8.31 8.57 9.69
CA LEU A 167 -7.07 7.85 9.93
C LEU A 167 -7.41 6.53 10.60
N ILE A 168 -7.03 5.42 9.97
CA ILE A 168 -7.14 4.07 10.52
C ILE A 168 -5.72 3.64 10.86
N TYR A 169 -5.46 3.22 12.09
CA TYR A 169 -4.11 2.92 12.54
C TYR A 169 -4.07 1.95 13.70
N GLY A 170 -2.94 1.32 13.89
CA GLY A 170 -2.62 0.62 15.12
C GLY A 170 -1.79 -0.63 14.95
N GLY A 171 -0.83 -0.77 15.84
CA GLY A 171 -0.10 -2.00 16.12
C GLY A 171 -0.61 -2.71 17.37
N TRP A 172 0.14 -3.73 17.82
CA TRP A 172 -0.10 -4.48 19.05
C TRP A 172 -1.49 -5.14 19.13
N ARG A 173 -2.06 -5.53 18.00
CA ARG A 173 -3.36 -6.20 17.86
C ARG A 173 -4.56 -5.32 18.20
N HIS A 174 -4.41 -4.01 18.14
CA HIS A 174 -5.47 -3.03 18.31
C HIS A 174 -5.51 -2.07 17.13
N CYS A 175 -6.71 -1.74 16.66
CA CYS A 175 -6.93 -0.84 15.54
C CYS A 175 -7.94 0.24 15.91
N ASN A 176 -7.55 1.49 15.70
CA ASN A 176 -8.41 2.65 15.87
C ASN A 176 -8.80 3.28 14.54
N ILE A 177 -9.98 3.88 14.51
CA ILE A 177 -10.38 4.87 13.52
C ILE A 177 -10.62 6.22 14.23
N VAL A 178 -10.08 7.29 13.63
CA VAL A 178 -10.31 8.67 14.05
C VAL A 178 -10.71 9.52 12.87
N ARG A 179 -11.54 10.53 13.08
CA ARG A 179 -11.84 11.50 12.03
C ARG A 179 -10.77 12.59 12.02
N LEU A 180 -10.24 12.88 10.83
CA LEU A 180 -9.31 14.00 10.62
C LEU A 180 -10.10 15.31 10.42
N LYS A 181 -9.53 16.43 10.84
CA LYS A 181 -9.99 17.74 10.40
C LYS A 181 -9.74 17.92 8.91
N ASP A 182 -10.56 18.72 8.25
CA ASP A 182 -10.44 18.95 6.80
C ASP A 182 -9.09 19.56 6.39
N ASP A 183 -8.46 20.35 7.26
CA ASP A 183 -7.14 20.93 7.07
C ASP A 183 -5.98 20.05 7.56
N LEU A 184 -6.26 18.83 8.03
CA LEU A 184 -5.30 17.85 8.56
C LEU A 184 -4.48 18.34 9.76
N THR A 185 -4.87 19.44 10.43
CA THR A 185 -4.14 19.97 11.60
C THR A 185 -4.43 19.22 12.90
N GLY A 186 -5.30 18.23 12.88
CA GLY A 186 -5.72 17.47 14.07
C GLY A 186 -6.85 16.50 13.77
N ILE A 187 -7.36 15.94 14.84
CA ILE A 187 -8.53 15.05 14.84
C ILE A 187 -9.77 15.78 15.36
N GLU A 188 -10.94 15.29 15.01
CA GLU A 188 -12.22 15.76 15.51
C GLU A 188 -13.15 14.61 15.88
N PRO A 189 -14.19 14.84 16.70
CA PRO A 189 -15.09 13.78 17.11
C PRO A 189 -15.82 13.13 15.93
N LEU A 190 -16.00 11.82 16.00
CA LEU A 190 -16.96 11.07 15.19
C LEU A 190 -18.39 11.57 15.50
N THR A 191 -19.36 11.15 14.69
CA THR A 191 -20.75 11.58 14.80
C THR A 191 -21.41 11.33 16.16
N ASP A 192 -20.90 10.37 16.92
CA ASP A 192 -21.37 10.04 18.28
C ASP A 192 -20.55 10.71 19.40
N GLY A 193 -19.60 11.59 19.06
CA GLY A 193 -18.75 12.30 20.00
C GLY A 193 -17.46 11.57 20.38
N THR A 194 -17.22 10.35 19.90
CA THR A 194 -16.01 9.59 20.19
C THR A 194 -14.83 10.14 19.39
N LEU A 195 -13.66 10.35 19.99
CA LEU A 195 -12.43 10.74 19.28
C LEU A 195 -11.68 9.54 18.71
N PHE A 196 -11.49 8.50 19.52
CA PHE A 196 -10.80 7.27 19.14
C PHE A 196 -11.75 6.10 19.27
N ARG A 197 -12.13 5.52 18.13
CA ARG A 197 -12.99 4.33 18.12
C ARG A 197 -12.16 3.10 17.76
N GLU A 198 -12.17 2.13 18.65
CA GLU A 198 -11.60 0.83 18.34
C GLU A 198 -12.49 0.08 17.35
N ILE A 199 -11.86 -0.46 16.27
CA ILE A 199 -12.51 -1.23 15.20
C ILE A 199 -11.81 -2.56 14.96
N THR A 200 -11.05 -3.06 15.92
CA THR A 200 -10.21 -4.26 15.83
C THR A 200 -11.03 -5.50 15.45
N PRO A 201 -10.83 -6.12 14.28
CA PRO A 201 -11.45 -7.39 13.95
C PRO A 201 -10.67 -8.56 14.55
N GLU A 202 -11.29 -9.76 14.53
CA GLU A 202 -10.63 -11.00 14.95
C GLU A 202 -9.36 -11.25 14.10
N GLY A 203 -8.26 -11.60 14.77
CA GLY A 203 -6.98 -11.91 14.13
C GLY A 203 -6.13 -10.71 13.74
N TYR A 204 -6.62 -9.48 13.90
CA TYR A 204 -5.87 -8.27 13.59
C TYR A 204 -4.54 -8.22 14.36
N VAL A 205 -3.48 -7.85 13.65
CA VAL A 205 -2.17 -7.57 14.26
C VAL A 205 -1.73 -6.13 13.96
N GLU A 206 -1.76 -5.72 12.68
CA GLU A 206 -1.29 -4.41 12.22
C GLU A 206 -1.67 -4.18 10.74
N GLY A 207 -1.21 -3.07 10.13
CA GLY A 207 -1.30 -2.80 8.69
C GLY A 207 -2.74 -2.70 8.16
N PRO A 208 -3.58 -1.82 8.74
CA PRO A 208 -4.96 -1.66 8.29
C PRO A 208 -5.01 -0.98 6.92
N PHE A 209 -5.95 -1.41 6.11
CA PHE A 209 -6.28 -0.78 4.83
C PHE A 209 -7.78 -0.89 4.57
N MET A 210 -8.39 0.14 4.00
CA MET A 210 -9.82 0.15 3.70
C MET A 210 -10.11 0.71 2.32
N PHE A 211 -11.09 0.15 1.62
CA PHE A 211 -11.63 0.72 0.40
C PHE A 211 -13.14 0.46 0.28
N ILE A 212 -13.81 1.26 -0.56
CA ILE A 212 -15.24 1.10 -0.85
C ILE A 212 -15.39 0.42 -2.21
N ARG A 213 -16.25 -0.61 -2.25
CA ARG A 213 -16.70 -1.25 -3.47
C ARG A 213 -18.20 -1.56 -3.38
N ASN A 214 -18.98 -1.09 -4.36
CA ASN A 214 -20.42 -1.29 -4.42
C ASN A 214 -21.16 -0.87 -3.13
N GLY A 215 -20.72 0.24 -2.50
CA GLY A 215 -21.30 0.75 -1.27
C GLY A 215 -20.97 -0.02 0.00
N LYS A 216 -20.06 -0.99 -0.07
CA LYS A 216 -19.57 -1.77 1.08
C LYS A 216 -18.15 -1.35 1.41
N TYR A 217 -17.80 -1.35 2.70
CA TYR A 217 -16.46 -1.16 3.21
C TYR A 217 -15.73 -2.50 3.27
N TYR A 218 -14.62 -2.61 2.55
CA TYR A 218 -13.70 -3.73 2.61
C TYR A 218 -12.55 -3.32 3.51
N PHE A 219 -12.52 -3.88 4.71
CA PHE A 219 -11.46 -3.64 5.68
C PHE A 219 -10.48 -4.81 5.63
N MET A 220 -9.21 -4.52 5.38
CA MET A 220 -8.13 -5.49 5.23
C MET A 220 -7.04 -5.19 6.25
N TRP A 221 -6.33 -6.22 6.72
CA TRP A 221 -5.27 -6.10 7.73
C TRP A 221 -4.29 -7.25 7.66
N SER A 222 -3.16 -7.12 8.37
CA SER A 222 -2.18 -8.18 8.54
C SER A 222 -2.48 -9.03 9.77
N GLU A 223 -2.35 -10.34 9.62
CA GLU A 223 -2.37 -11.37 10.68
C GLU A 223 -1.01 -12.03 10.78
N GLY A 224 -0.71 -12.66 11.93
CA GLY A 224 0.59 -13.27 12.21
C GLY A 224 1.66 -12.25 12.59
N GLY A 225 2.87 -12.72 12.88
CA GLY A 225 3.99 -11.83 13.21
C GLY A 225 4.77 -11.42 11.96
N TRP A 226 5.07 -10.13 11.77
CA TRP A 226 5.77 -9.62 10.57
C TRP A 226 7.14 -10.28 10.32
N THR A 227 7.76 -10.85 11.35
CA THR A 227 9.01 -11.62 11.23
C THR A 227 8.78 -13.10 10.93
N GLY A 228 7.54 -13.58 11.08
CA GLY A 228 7.17 -14.98 10.92
C GLY A 228 6.77 -15.37 9.49
N PRO A 229 6.70 -16.67 9.22
CA PRO A 229 6.23 -17.15 7.91
C PRO A 229 4.70 -17.09 7.78
N ASP A 230 3.98 -16.99 8.90
CA ASP A 230 2.53 -16.91 9.01
C ASP A 230 1.94 -15.52 8.77
N TYR A 231 2.81 -14.52 8.58
CA TYR A 231 2.39 -13.17 8.21
C TYR A 231 1.59 -13.20 6.90
N CYS A 232 0.38 -12.69 6.93
CA CYS A 232 -0.57 -12.80 5.82
C CYS A 232 -1.58 -11.64 5.86
N VAL A 233 -2.43 -11.54 4.83
CA VAL A 233 -3.50 -10.54 4.75
C VAL A 233 -4.86 -11.22 4.89
N ALA A 234 -5.69 -10.70 5.78
CA ALA A 234 -7.09 -11.07 5.95
C ALA A 234 -8.02 -9.87 5.72
N TYR A 235 -9.33 -10.11 5.67
CA TYR A 235 -10.30 -9.05 5.44
C TYR A 235 -11.68 -9.33 6.03
N ALA A 236 -12.46 -8.25 6.13
CA ALA A 236 -13.88 -8.23 6.44
C ALA A 236 -14.64 -7.31 5.47
N ILE A 237 -15.96 -7.45 5.43
CA ILE A 237 -16.87 -6.57 4.67
C ILE A 237 -17.94 -6.05 5.63
N SER A 238 -18.21 -4.74 5.59
CA SER A 238 -19.25 -4.09 6.40
C SER A 238 -20.07 -3.10 5.57
N ASP A 239 -21.30 -2.84 6.02
CA ASP A 239 -22.14 -1.74 5.52
C ASP A 239 -21.80 -0.39 6.20
N SER A 240 -20.94 -0.40 7.21
CA SER A 240 -20.59 0.77 8.01
C SER A 240 -19.07 0.93 8.10
N LEU A 241 -18.61 2.18 8.00
CA LEU A 241 -17.21 2.57 8.19
C LEU A 241 -16.62 2.11 9.55
N SER A 242 -17.45 2.03 10.58
CA SER A 242 -17.03 1.63 11.93
C SER A 242 -17.38 0.18 12.27
N GLY A 243 -17.71 -0.62 11.27
CA GLY A 243 -18.08 -2.02 11.47
C GLY A 243 -19.56 -2.24 11.89
N PRO A 244 -19.92 -3.42 12.42
CA PRO A 244 -18.98 -4.47 12.82
C PRO A 244 -18.22 -5.10 11.64
N PHE A 245 -16.98 -5.52 11.91
CA PHE A 245 -16.10 -6.17 10.94
C PHE A 245 -15.95 -7.66 11.29
N GLU A 246 -16.83 -8.50 10.72
CA GLU A 246 -16.74 -9.94 10.85
C GLU A 246 -15.72 -10.48 9.84
N ARG A 247 -14.70 -11.17 10.34
CA ARG A 247 -13.62 -11.72 9.52
C ARG A 247 -14.16 -12.71 8.48
N VAL A 248 -13.92 -12.44 7.19
CA VAL A 248 -14.30 -13.34 6.09
C VAL A 248 -13.26 -14.43 5.87
N GLY A 249 -11.98 -14.06 5.77
CA GLY A 249 -10.90 -15.01 5.49
C GLY A 249 -9.60 -14.35 5.09
N LYS A 250 -8.63 -15.18 4.69
CA LYS A 250 -7.33 -14.73 4.17
C LYS A 250 -7.43 -14.44 2.68
N VAL A 251 -6.80 -13.33 2.27
CA VAL A 251 -6.65 -12.90 0.88
C VAL A 251 -5.31 -13.31 0.32
N LEU A 252 -4.24 -13.06 1.08
CA LEU A 252 -2.86 -13.27 0.68
C LEU A 252 -2.13 -14.04 1.77
N GLN A 253 -1.32 -15.01 1.39
CA GLN A 253 -0.48 -15.78 2.31
C GLN A 253 0.76 -16.29 1.57
N GLN A 254 1.73 -16.79 2.33
CA GLN A 254 2.95 -17.36 1.77
C GLN A 254 2.70 -18.52 0.80
N ASP A 255 3.58 -18.64 -0.17
CA ASP A 255 3.89 -19.87 -0.91
C ASP A 255 5.36 -20.17 -0.70
N THR A 256 5.67 -21.23 0.04
CA THR A 256 7.05 -21.57 0.45
C THR A 256 7.99 -21.89 -0.72
N SER A 257 7.47 -22.12 -1.92
CA SER A 257 8.26 -22.27 -3.15
C SER A 257 8.67 -20.93 -3.77
N ILE A 258 8.04 -19.82 -3.36
CA ILE A 258 8.24 -18.47 -3.91
C ILE A 258 8.75 -17.52 -2.83
N ALA A 259 8.03 -17.38 -1.72
CA ALA A 259 8.36 -16.45 -0.64
C ALA A 259 7.61 -16.79 0.65
N SER A 260 8.02 -16.18 1.76
CA SER A 260 7.38 -16.25 3.06
C SER A 260 7.01 -14.88 3.59
N GLY A 261 6.14 -14.83 4.61
CA GLY A 261 5.79 -13.59 5.32
C GLY A 261 5.19 -12.54 4.39
N ALA A 262 4.21 -12.92 3.57
CA ALA A 262 3.52 -12.04 2.66
C ALA A 262 2.40 -11.28 3.40
N GLY A 263 2.59 -9.99 3.64
CA GLY A 263 1.65 -9.16 4.39
C GLY A 263 1.92 -7.68 4.22
N HIS A 264 1.33 -6.88 5.08
CA HIS A 264 1.30 -5.41 5.10
C HIS A 264 1.18 -4.84 3.67
N HIS A 265 -0.02 -4.48 3.32
CA HIS A 265 -0.45 -4.30 1.93
C HIS A 265 -1.23 -2.99 1.74
N SER A 266 -1.41 -2.67 0.50
CA SER A 266 -2.40 -1.69 0.03
C SER A 266 -3.09 -2.21 -1.22
N VAL A 267 -4.12 -1.51 -1.68
CA VAL A 267 -4.84 -1.88 -2.91
C VAL A 267 -4.87 -0.71 -3.88
N ILE A 268 -4.34 -0.91 -5.07
CA ILE A 268 -4.50 0.02 -6.18
C ILE A 268 -5.77 -0.34 -6.95
N ARG A 269 -6.72 0.58 -7.02
CA ARG A 269 -7.82 0.53 -7.99
C ARG A 269 -7.48 1.43 -9.17
N ILE A 270 -7.57 0.91 -10.39
CA ILE A 270 -7.42 1.76 -11.57
C ILE A 270 -8.66 2.64 -11.71
N PRO A 271 -8.52 3.98 -11.73
CA PRO A 271 -9.64 4.90 -11.80
C PRO A 271 -10.60 4.60 -12.96
N GLY A 272 -11.91 4.64 -12.68
CA GLY A 272 -12.95 4.38 -13.68
C GLY A 272 -13.09 2.92 -14.12
N THR A 273 -12.42 1.97 -13.45
CA THR A 273 -12.49 0.53 -13.77
C THR A 273 -12.76 -0.35 -12.56
N GLU A 274 -13.06 -1.63 -12.79
CA GLU A 274 -13.10 -2.70 -11.77
C GLU A 274 -11.79 -3.51 -11.72
N SER A 275 -10.66 -2.88 -12.01
CA SER A 275 -9.35 -3.53 -11.93
C SER A 275 -8.66 -3.14 -10.63
N TYR A 276 -8.36 -4.15 -9.82
CA TYR A 276 -7.74 -4.02 -8.51
C TYR A 276 -6.43 -4.80 -8.47
N TYR A 277 -5.44 -4.24 -7.78
CA TYR A 277 -4.14 -4.86 -7.55
C TYR A 277 -3.80 -4.73 -6.08
N ILE A 278 -3.35 -5.83 -5.47
CA ILE A 278 -2.78 -5.81 -4.13
C ILE A 278 -1.27 -5.59 -4.24
N VAL A 279 -0.77 -4.57 -3.58
CA VAL A 279 0.68 -4.29 -3.42
C VAL A 279 1.03 -4.68 -1.99
N TYR A 280 2.09 -5.45 -1.79
CA TYR A 280 2.43 -6.03 -0.51
C TYR A 280 3.93 -6.28 -0.39
N HIS A 281 4.42 -6.55 0.80
CA HIS A 281 5.78 -7.04 0.92
C HIS A 281 5.83 -8.54 1.23
N ARG A 282 6.97 -9.17 0.89
CA ARG A 282 7.27 -10.56 1.21
C ARG A 282 8.79 -10.74 1.40
N ARG A 283 9.20 -11.89 1.95
CA ARG A 283 10.61 -12.28 2.01
C ARG A 283 10.88 -13.38 0.99
N PRO A 284 11.90 -13.23 0.11
CA PRO A 284 12.29 -14.28 -0.85
C PRO A 284 12.68 -15.56 -0.15
N VAL A 285 12.51 -16.70 -0.83
CA VAL A 285 12.97 -18.00 -0.36
C VAL A 285 14.46 -17.98 -0.02
N GLY A 286 14.83 -18.53 1.13
CA GLY A 286 16.22 -18.60 1.61
C GLY A 286 16.71 -17.36 2.36
N GLN A 287 15.94 -16.27 2.40
CA GLN A 287 16.26 -15.11 3.22
C GLN A 287 15.86 -15.35 4.68
N THR A 288 16.84 -15.23 5.58
CA THR A 288 16.66 -15.36 7.03
C THR A 288 16.65 -14.02 7.76
N ASN A 289 17.18 -12.96 7.13
CA ASN A 289 17.15 -11.62 7.70
C ASN A 289 15.69 -11.08 7.61
N ARG A 290 15.14 -10.71 8.76
CA ARG A 290 13.78 -10.17 8.86
C ARG A 290 13.55 -8.92 8.02
N ASN A 291 14.59 -8.13 7.75
CA ASN A 291 14.55 -6.91 6.95
C ASN A 291 14.71 -7.16 5.44
N SER A 292 14.96 -8.38 4.99
CA SER A 292 15.02 -8.70 3.56
C SER A 292 13.60 -8.82 2.98
N ARG A 293 12.85 -7.71 3.03
CA ARG A 293 11.49 -7.61 2.49
C ARG A 293 11.52 -6.92 1.13
N GLU A 294 10.80 -7.46 0.17
CA GLU A 294 10.68 -6.94 -1.19
C GLU A 294 9.23 -6.59 -1.50
N VAL A 295 9.00 -5.51 -2.27
CA VAL A 295 7.66 -5.07 -2.68
C VAL A 295 7.22 -5.80 -3.95
N CYS A 296 6.00 -6.34 -3.90
CA CYS A 296 5.39 -7.14 -4.96
C CYS A 296 3.98 -6.66 -5.27
N ILE A 297 3.46 -7.07 -6.43
CA ILE A 297 2.10 -6.74 -6.87
C ILE A 297 1.44 -7.97 -7.48
N GLU A 298 0.16 -8.15 -7.17
CA GLU A 298 -0.68 -9.18 -7.80
C GLU A 298 -2.04 -8.60 -8.18
N LYS A 299 -2.69 -9.23 -9.16
CA LYS A 299 -4.07 -8.90 -9.48
C LYS A 299 -5.00 -9.39 -8.39
N MET A 300 -5.90 -8.53 -7.93
CA MET A 300 -6.94 -8.87 -6.97
C MET A 300 -8.29 -8.97 -7.70
N GLU A 301 -8.99 -10.07 -7.50
CA GLU A 301 -10.28 -10.36 -8.13
C GLU A 301 -11.37 -10.65 -7.10
N PHE A 302 -12.61 -10.48 -7.52
CA PHE A 302 -13.80 -10.75 -6.71
C PHE A 302 -14.63 -11.86 -7.33
N ASP A 303 -15.34 -12.60 -6.50
CA ASP A 303 -16.36 -13.54 -6.97
C ASP A 303 -17.69 -12.83 -7.26
N GLU A 304 -18.70 -13.58 -7.71
CA GLU A 304 -20.02 -13.06 -8.06
C GLU A 304 -20.78 -12.48 -6.85
N LYS A 305 -20.40 -12.88 -5.64
CA LYS A 305 -21.00 -12.37 -4.38
C LYS A 305 -20.24 -11.16 -3.83
N GLY A 306 -19.12 -10.78 -4.47
CA GLY A 306 -18.27 -9.66 -4.04
C GLY A 306 -17.17 -10.04 -3.04
N PHE A 307 -16.97 -11.32 -2.72
CA PHE A 307 -15.85 -11.73 -1.88
C PHE A 307 -14.54 -11.67 -2.66
N ILE A 308 -13.46 -11.22 -1.98
CA ILE A 308 -12.13 -11.23 -2.56
C ILE A 308 -11.67 -12.69 -2.72
N LYS A 309 -11.29 -13.06 -3.96
CA LYS A 309 -10.70 -14.38 -4.22
C LYS A 309 -9.30 -14.46 -3.61
N PRO A 310 -8.88 -15.63 -3.08
CA PRO A 310 -7.51 -15.83 -2.64
C PRO A 310 -6.51 -15.43 -3.74
N VAL A 311 -5.53 -14.61 -3.37
CA VAL A 311 -4.47 -14.14 -4.29
C VAL A 311 -3.29 -15.09 -4.21
N ALA A 312 -2.91 -15.66 -5.34
CA ALA A 312 -1.68 -16.43 -5.46
C ALA A 312 -0.49 -15.49 -5.65
N ILE A 313 0.56 -15.63 -4.83
CA ILE A 313 1.81 -14.89 -5.03
C ILE A 313 2.59 -15.50 -6.20
N THR A 314 3.19 -14.64 -7.04
CA THR A 314 3.92 -15.07 -8.25
C THR A 314 5.32 -14.45 -8.31
N ARG A 315 6.14 -14.90 -9.26
CA ARG A 315 7.39 -14.24 -9.64
C ARG A 315 7.20 -13.27 -10.79
N GLU A 316 6.14 -13.49 -11.58
CA GLU A 316 5.85 -12.75 -12.79
C GLU A 316 5.18 -11.39 -12.51
N GLY A 317 4.38 -11.31 -11.43
CA GLY A 317 3.59 -10.12 -11.13
C GLY A 317 2.44 -9.92 -12.11
N VAL A 318 2.23 -8.69 -12.55
CA VAL A 318 1.08 -8.30 -13.38
C VAL A 318 1.51 -7.83 -14.77
N PRO A 319 0.66 -8.00 -15.80
CA PRO A 319 0.97 -7.48 -17.14
C PRO A 319 1.00 -5.95 -17.14
N ALA A 320 1.84 -5.40 -18.05
CA ALA A 320 1.93 -3.98 -18.28
C ALA A 320 0.55 -3.36 -18.51
N ARG A 321 0.25 -2.29 -17.79
CA ARG A 321 -1.02 -1.57 -17.89
C ARG A 321 -0.86 -0.11 -17.50
N LYS A 322 -1.50 0.78 -18.26
CA LYS A 322 -1.62 2.20 -17.92
C LYS A 322 -2.78 2.43 -16.95
N ALA A 323 -2.66 3.47 -16.13
CA ALA A 323 -3.70 3.90 -15.19
C ALA A 323 -4.83 4.71 -15.85
N ARG A 324 -4.73 4.95 -17.15
CA ARG A 324 -5.74 5.68 -17.97
C ARG A 324 -6.20 4.83 -19.13
#